data_8e82b9f06979d144d8d2ad5b79c629e2
#
_entry.id   8e82b9f06979d144d8d2ad5b79c629e2
#
_cell.length_a   1.000
_cell.length_b   1.000
_cell.length_c   1.000
_cell.angle_alpha   90.00
_cell.angle_beta   90.00
_cell.angle_gamma   90.00
#
_symmetry.space_group_name_H-M   'P 1'
#
loop_
_entity.id
_entity.type
_entity.pdbx_description
1 polymer ?
#
loop_
_entity_poly.entity_id
_entity_poly.type
_entity_poly.pdbx_seq_one_letter_code
_entity_poly.pdbx_strand_id
1 'polypeptide(L)'
;MGDMRRVARITGTLMMVAGVLTLAWAVVVWRWEDPFTALYTHWQQDKLATRLDHEFAIYHPTRVDRTDLAAERRAVSTDARTFRRTAKTGQAIGRIVIGRIGLKMVLVNGTDEATLKKGPGRDARSYMPGQDRLVYIAGHRTTYLAPFSHIDAIRDGDFIRLEMPYATFVYRAFMHRVVAASDMSVLRSPMHEVLELQACHPRFFATHRYIVYAKLTSVLPRGGVPYPAETASAAG
;
A
#
# COMPACT_ATOMS: atom_id res chain seq x y z
N MET A 1 -15.84 25.84 -56.95
CA MET A 1 -15.30 26.59 -55.81
C MET A 1 -16.10 26.40 -54.50
N GLY A 2 -17.40 26.02 -54.53
CA GLY A 2 -18.22 25.79 -53.34
C GLY A 2 -17.79 24.57 -52.50
N ASP A 3 -17.47 23.46 -53.15
CA ASP A 3 -17.15 22.19 -52.45
C ASP A 3 -15.83 22.24 -51.69
N MET A 4 -14.81 22.90 -52.22
CA MET A 4 -13.51 23.04 -51.56
C MET A 4 -13.61 23.84 -50.25
N ARG A 5 -14.43 24.92 -50.27
CA ARG A 5 -14.72 25.72 -49.03
C ARG A 5 -15.51 24.93 -48.01
N ARG A 6 -16.42 24.06 -48.44
CA ARG A 6 -17.23 23.20 -47.55
C ARG A 6 -16.36 22.11 -46.90
N VAL A 7 -15.50 21.45 -47.72
CA VAL A 7 -14.52 20.49 -47.21
C VAL A 7 -13.57 21.13 -46.20
N ALA A 8 -12.96 22.27 -46.55
CA ALA A 8 -12.07 22.99 -45.63
C ALA A 8 -12.74 23.36 -44.31
N ARG A 9 -14.00 23.79 -44.33
CA ARG A 9 -14.78 24.12 -43.11
C ARG A 9 -15.06 22.87 -42.28
N ILE A 10 -15.47 21.78 -42.90
CA ILE A 10 -15.75 20.51 -42.19
C ILE A 10 -14.46 19.99 -41.58
N THR A 11 -13.35 19.96 -42.29
CA THR A 11 -12.06 19.51 -41.77
C THR A 11 -11.59 20.40 -40.61
N GLY A 12 -11.69 21.71 -40.73
CA GLY A 12 -11.35 22.65 -39.65
C GLY A 12 -12.20 22.46 -38.40
N THR A 13 -13.51 22.22 -38.55
CA THR A 13 -14.40 21.94 -37.43
C THR A 13 -14.05 20.61 -36.77
N LEU A 14 -13.79 19.55 -37.54
CA LEU A 14 -13.36 18.25 -37.00
C LEU A 14 -12.03 18.35 -36.23
N MET A 15 -11.06 19.07 -36.76
CA MET A 15 -9.78 19.30 -36.07
C MET A 15 -9.96 20.10 -34.76
N MET A 16 -10.84 21.12 -34.77
CA MET A 16 -11.14 21.90 -33.58
C MET A 16 -11.81 21.03 -32.52
N VAL A 17 -12.81 20.22 -32.87
CA VAL A 17 -13.50 19.28 -31.98
C VAL A 17 -12.50 18.28 -31.42
N ALA A 18 -11.67 17.68 -32.27
CA ALA A 18 -10.64 16.74 -31.82
C ALA A 18 -9.65 17.39 -30.83
N GLY A 19 -9.20 18.62 -31.10
CA GLY A 19 -8.33 19.38 -30.20
C GLY A 19 -8.99 19.66 -28.83
N VAL A 20 -10.27 20.08 -28.83
CA VAL A 20 -11.04 20.31 -27.60
C VAL A 20 -11.20 19.00 -26.81
N LEU A 21 -11.52 17.89 -27.47
CA LEU A 21 -11.66 16.58 -26.82
C LEU A 21 -10.33 16.10 -26.23
N THR A 22 -9.22 16.31 -26.94
CA THR A 22 -7.88 15.95 -26.44
C THR A 22 -7.51 16.80 -25.21
N LEU A 23 -7.78 18.10 -25.22
CA LEU A 23 -7.54 18.95 -24.06
C LEU A 23 -8.45 18.58 -22.88
N ALA A 24 -9.75 18.34 -23.13
CA ALA A 24 -10.67 17.87 -22.11
C ALA A 24 -10.20 16.55 -21.49
N TRP A 25 -9.77 15.61 -22.31
CA TRP A 25 -9.18 14.34 -21.86
C TRP A 25 -7.92 14.55 -21.02
N ALA A 26 -6.99 15.41 -21.46
CA ALA A 26 -5.79 15.73 -20.72
C ALA A 26 -6.10 16.30 -19.33
N VAL A 27 -7.13 17.18 -19.24
CA VAL A 27 -7.61 17.74 -17.97
C VAL A 27 -8.21 16.64 -17.08
N VAL A 28 -8.99 15.70 -17.63
CA VAL A 28 -9.56 14.58 -16.89
C VAL A 28 -8.47 13.68 -16.30
N VAL A 29 -7.48 13.31 -17.12
CA VAL A 29 -6.34 12.49 -16.66
C VAL A 29 -5.51 13.23 -15.60
N TRP A 30 -5.29 14.51 -15.79
CA TRP A 30 -4.54 15.34 -14.83
C TRP A 30 -5.28 15.52 -13.49
N ARG A 31 -6.62 15.62 -13.55
CA ARG A 31 -7.44 15.90 -12.37
C ARG A 31 -7.91 14.67 -11.63
N TRP A 32 -8.16 13.53 -12.33
CA TRP A 32 -8.85 12.37 -11.77
C TRP A 32 -8.10 11.04 -11.91
N GLU A 33 -6.82 11.06 -12.17
CA GLU A 33 -6.05 9.82 -12.39
C GLU A 33 -6.49 9.08 -13.68
N ASP A 34 -5.72 8.11 -14.14
CA ASP A 34 -6.03 7.35 -15.35
C ASP A 34 -7.20 6.38 -15.12
N PRO A 35 -8.39 6.61 -15.72
CA PRO A 35 -9.58 5.77 -15.48
C PRO A 35 -9.40 4.33 -15.97
N PHE A 36 -8.54 4.09 -16.96
CA PHE A 36 -8.30 2.73 -17.49
C PHE A 36 -7.49 1.88 -16.50
N THR A 37 -6.45 2.45 -15.94
CA THR A 37 -5.65 1.73 -14.91
C THR A 37 -6.46 1.55 -13.62
N ALA A 38 -7.36 2.49 -13.29
CA ALA A 38 -8.25 2.38 -12.15
C ALA A 38 -9.20 1.17 -12.29
N LEU A 39 -9.86 1.01 -13.45
CA LEU A 39 -10.77 -0.11 -13.71
C LEU A 39 -10.05 -1.47 -13.61
N TYR A 40 -8.85 -1.57 -14.18
CA TYR A 40 -8.01 -2.76 -14.09
C TYR A 40 -7.70 -3.11 -12.63
N THR A 41 -7.28 -2.11 -11.84
CA THR A 41 -6.89 -2.35 -10.45
C THR A 41 -8.12 -2.68 -9.58
N HIS A 42 -9.29 -2.08 -9.81
CA HIS A 42 -10.53 -2.46 -9.13
C HIS A 42 -10.82 -3.94 -9.33
N TRP A 43 -10.84 -4.40 -10.57
CA TRP A 43 -11.09 -5.81 -10.88
C TRP A 43 -10.03 -6.75 -10.23
N GLN A 44 -8.76 -6.34 -10.20
CA GLN A 44 -7.72 -7.11 -9.51
C GLN A 44 -7.94 -7.13 -7.99
N GLN A 45 -8.30 -6.00 -7.40
CA GLN A 45 -8.57 -5.89 -5.96
C GLN A 45 -9.77 -6.75 -5.54
N ASP A 46 -10.84 -6.81 -6.33
CA ASP A 46 -12.00 -7.66 -6.06
C ASP A 46 -11.64 -9.15 -6.05
N LYS A 47 -10.86 -9.59 -7.05
CA LYS A 47 -10.34 -10.98 -7.10
C LYS A 47 -9.41 -11.30 -5.92
N LEU A 48 -8.54 -10.37 -5.56
CA LEU A 48 -7.61 -10.53 -4.44
C LEU A 48 -8.37 -10.53 -3.11
N ALA A 49 -9.42 -9.69 -2.97
CA ALA A 49 -10.26 -9.64 -1.77
C ALA A 49 -10.96 -10.98 -1.53
N THR A 50 -11.58 -11.56 -2.56
CA THR A 50 -12.24 -12.87 -2.46
C THR A 50 -11.28 -13.97 -2.01
N ARG A 51 -10.07 -14.01 -2.58
CA ARG A 51 -9.03 -14.98 -2.18
C ARG A 51 -8.55 -14.74 -0.76
N LEU A 52 -8.34 -13.50 -0.39
CA LEU A 52 -7.91 -13.11 0.95
C LEU A 52 -8.96 -13.47 2.00
N ASP A 53 -10.26 -13.25 1.71
CA ASP A 53 -11.35 -13.61 2.62
C ASP A 53 -11.40 -15.12 2.84
N HIS A 54 -11.16 -15.92 1.81
CA HIS A 54 -11.03 -17.36 1.93
C HIS A 54 -9.81 -17.73 2.79
N GLU A 55 -8.63 -17.11 2.57
CA GLU A 55 -7.46 -17.34 3.41
C GLU A 55 -7.72 -16.94 4.87
N PHE A 56 -8.38 -15.83 5.10
CA PHE A 56 -8.80 -15.45 6.45
C PHE A 56 -9.71 -16.51 7.07
N ALA A 57 -10.66 -17.08 6.33
CA ALA A 57 -11.60 -18.07 6.85
C ALA A 57 -10.91 -19.39 7.28
N ILE A 58 -9.93 -19.86 6.50
CA ILE A 58 -9.24 -21.14 6.73
C ILE A 58 -7.96 -21.03 7.56
N TYR A 59 -7.49 -19.82 7.85
CA TYR A 59 -6.24 -19.65 8.58
C TYR A 59 -6.38 -20.11 10.03
N HIS A 60 -5.49 -21.00 10.45
CA HIS A 60 -5.40 -21.49 11.81
C HIS A 60 -4.11 -20.97 12.46
N PRO A 61 -4.20 -19.95 13.34
CA PRO A 61 -3.03 -19.43 14.05
C PRO A 61 -2.48 -20.46 15.04
N THR A 62 -1.21 -20.31 15.36
CA THR A 62 -0.57 -21.11 16.41
C THR A 62 -1.33 -20.97 17.73
N ARG A 63 -1.80 -22.09 18.29
CA ARG A 63 -2.53 -22.11 19.55
C ARG A 63 -1.56 -21.99 20.72
N VAL A 64 -1.84 -21.07 21.62
CA VAL A 64 -1.10 -20.86 22.86
C VAL A 64 -2.07 -20.53 24.00
N ASP A 65 -1.59 -20.63 25.22
CA ASP A 65 -2.33 -20.09 26.35
C ASP A 65 -2.40 -18.56 26.25
N ARG A 66 -3.60 -18.04 26.14
CA ARG A 66 -3.87 -16.61 25.96
C ARG A 66 -3.63 -15.77 27.20
N THR A 67 -3.41 -16.40 28.36
CA THR A 67 -3.03 -15.72 29.60
C THR A 67 -1.53 -15.41 29.63
N ASP A 68 -0.70 -16.11 28.84
CA ASP A 68 0.72 -15.84 28.68
C ASP A 68 0.97 -14.91 27.48
N LEU A 69 1.10 -13.61 27.74
CA LEU A 69 1.41 -12.59 26.74
C LEU A 69 2.72 -12.88 25.97
N ALA A 70 3.74 -13.42 26.64
CA ALA A 70 5.00 -13.72 25.99
C ALA A 70 4.84 -14.92 25.03
N ALA A 71 4.04 -15.91 25.37
CA ALA A 71 3.70 -17.02 24.48
C ALA A 71 2.89 -16.51 23.26
N GLU A 72 1.94 -15.63 23.47
CA GLU A 72 1.13 -15.06 22.39
C GLU A 72 1.96 -14.23 21.41
N ARG A 73 2.88 -13.40 21.91
CA ARG A 73 3.85 -12.67 21.07
C ARG A 73 4.75 -13.61 20.25
N ARG A 74 5.27 -14.67 20.87
CA ARG A 74 6.06 -15.69 20.16
C ARG A 74 5.25 -16.41 19.09
N ALA A 75 3.97 -16.71 19.35
CA ALA A 75 3.07 -17.32 18.38
C ALA A 75 2.85 -16.42 17.17
N VAL A 76 2.50 -15.15 17.37
CA VAL A 76 2.35 -14.16 16.28
C VAL A 76 3.63 -14.07 15.45
N SER A 77 4.81 -14.01 16.09
CA SER A 77 6.09 -13.94 15.38
C SER A 77 6.38 -15.21 14.59
N THR A 78 6.01 -16.37 15.11
CA THR A 78 6.16 -17.68 14.43
C THR A 78 5.24 -17.75 13.21
N ASP A 79 3.97 -17.36 13.37
CA ASP A 79 2.99 -17.29 12.30
C ASP A 79 3.45 -16.33 11.19
N ALA A 80 3.94 -15.12 11.56
CA ALA A 80 4.49 -14.16 10.64
C ALA A 80 5.68 -14.70 9.82
N ARG A 81 6.60 -15.41 10.48
CA ARG A 81 7.75 -16.07 9.80
C ARG A 81 7.31 -17.17 8.84
N THR A 82 6.36 -18.00 9.26
CA THR A 82 5.81 -19.07 8.43
C THR A 82 5.10 -18.49 7.23
N PHE A 83 4.25 -17.51 7.45
CA PHE A 83 3.52 -16.80 6.39
C PHE A 83 4.48 -16.13 5.40
N ARG A 84 5.55 -15.49 5.88
CA ARG A 84 6.59 -14.91 5.02
C ARG A 84 7.24 -15.92 4.10
N ARG A 85 7.52 -17.14 4.58
CA ARG A 85 8.18 -18.22 3.80
C ARG A 85 7.28 -18.75 2.68
N THR A 86 5.97 -18.74 2.87
CA THR A 86 5.00 -19.31 1.94
C THR A 86 4.39 -18.28 0.99
N ALA A 87 4.46 -16.99 1.33
CA ALA A 87 3.89 -15.90 0.54
C ALA A 87 4.58 -15.75 -0.82
N LYS A 88 3.82 -15.95 -1.90
CA LYS A 88 4.29 -15.81 -3.29
C LYS A 88 4.19 -14.38 -3.78
N THR A 89 5.03 -14.00 -4.73
CA THR A 89 4.94 -12.69 -5.41
C THR A 89 3.56 -12.51 -6.06
N GLY A 90 2.97 -11.33 -5.85
CA GLY A 90 1.64 -10.97 -6.37
C GLY A 90 0.46 -11.61 -5.63
N GLN A 91 0.70 -12.38 -4.57
CA GLN A 91 -0.33 -12.95 -3.70
C GLN A 91 -0.89 -11.87 -2.76
N ALA A 92 -2.20 -11.90 -2.50
CA ALA A 92 -2.82 -11.16 -1.40
C ALA A 92 -2.28 -11.65 -0.06
N ILE A 93 -1.80 -10.74 0.78
CA ILE A 93 -1.23 -11.09 2.08
C ILE A 93 -1.96 -10.46 3.26
N GLY A 94 -2.84 -9.50 3.01
CA GLY A 94 -3.58 -8.80 4.04
C GLY A 94 -4.33 -7.60 3.47
N ARG A 95 -4.81 -6.72 4.35
CA ARG A 95 -5.39 -5.42 3.99
C ARG A 95 -4.64 -4.29 4.67
N ILE A 96 -4.50 -3.18 3.98
CA ILE A 96 -4.04 -1.92 4.54
C ILE A 96 -5.21 -0.94 4.64
N VAL A 97 -5.36 -0.29 5.80
CA VAL A 97 -6.40 0.71 6.06
C VAL A 97 -5.75 1.96 6.64
N ILE A 98 -5.98 3.11 6.00
CA ILE A 98 -5.50 4.42 6.45
C ILE A 98 -6.66 5.41 6.36
N GLY A 99 -7.32 5.68 7.48
CA GLY A 99 -8.53 6.51 7.53
C GLY A 99 -8.29 7.93 7.03
N ARG A 100 -7.13 8.54 7.32
CA ARG A 100 -6.77 9.91 6.91
C ARG A 100 -6.91 10.15 5.40
N ILE A 101 -6.53 9.17 4.59
CA ILE A 101 -6.54 9.27 3.12
C ILE A 101 -7.63 8.39 2.48
N GLY A 102 -8.56 7.86 3.27
CA GLY A 102 -9.65 7.00 2.80
C GLY A 102 -9.19 5.68 2.16
N LEU A 103 -7.95 5.23 2.44
CA LEU A 103 -7.41 4.02 1.85
C LEU A 103 -7.93 2.77 2.57
N LYS A 104 -8.49 1.83 1.81
CA LYS A 104 -8.79 0.45 2.22
C LYS A 104 -8.57 -0.46 1.02
N MET A 105 -7.43 -1.15 0.98
CA MET A 105 -7.05 -2.00 -0.14
C MET A 105 -6.42 -3.30 0.32
N VAL A 106 -6.50 -4.32 -0.53
CA VAL A 106 -5.73 -5.55 -0.36
C VAL A 106 -4.25 -5.26 -0.57
N LEU A 107 -3.44 -5.69 0.40
CA LEU A 107 -1.99 -5.65 0.35
C LEU A 107 -1.47 -6.89 -0.36
N VAL A 108 -0.57 -6.70 -1.33
CA VAL A 108 0.06 -7.80 -2.08
C VAL A 108 1.52 -8.01 -1.68
N ASN A 109 2.04 -9.20 -1.94
CA ASN A 109 3.45 -9.51 -1.67
C ASN A 109 4.30 -9.21 -2.91
N GLY A 110 5.29 -8.35 -2.77
CA GLY A 110 6.19 -7.93 -3.86
C GLY A 110 6.00 -6.47 -4.26
N THR A 111 7.05 -5.88 -4.84
CA THR A 111 7.10 -4.48 -5.30
C THR A 111 7.56 -4.37 -6.75
N ASP A 112 7.54 -5.48 -7.50
CA ASP A 112 7.72 -5.45 -8.94
C ASP A 112 6.55 -4.73 -9.63
N GLU A 113 6.78 -4.25 -10.86
CA GLU A 113 5.80 -3.47 -11.61
C GLU A 113 4.46 -4.19 -11.78
N ALA A 114 4.47 -5.48 -12.10
CA ALA A 114 3.26 -6.26 -12.32
C ALA A 114 2.45 -6.44 -11.03
N THR A 115 3.13 -6.54 -9.90
CA THR A 115 2.52 -6.66 -8.57
C THR A 115 1.92 -5.33 -8.13
N LEU A 116 2.64 -4.21 -8.27
CA LEU A 116 2.14 -2.89 -7.86
C LEU A 116 0.95 -2.39 -8.70
N LYS A 117 0.76 -2.88 -9.92
CA LYS A 117 -0.47 -2.65 -10.72
C LYS A 117 -1.74 -3.23 -10.06
N LYS A 118 -1.60 -4.17 -9.13
CA LYS A 118 -2.72 -4.80 -8.41
C LYS A 118 -3.09 -4.06 -7.12
N GLY A 119 -2.18 -3.28 -6.54
CA GLY A 119 -2.38 -2.54 -5.30
C GLY A 119 -1.09 -2.26 -4.56
N PRO A 120 -1.16 -1.76 -3.31
CA PRO A 120 0.01 -1.55 -2.47
C PRO A 120 0.71 -2.89 -2.20
N GLY A 121 2.04 -2.90 -2.30
CA GLY A 121 2.85 -4.11 -2.21
C GLY A 121 3.90 -4.06 -1.10
N ARG A 122 4.03 -5.16 -0.33
CA ARG A 122 5.12 -5.33 0.63
C ARG A 122 6.40 -5.71 -0.10
N ASP A 123 7.50 -5.02 0.14
CA ASP A 123 8.80 -5.40 -0.41
C ASP A 123 9.27 -6.75 0.14
N ALA A 124 9.58 -7.70 -0.72
CA ALA A 124 9.97 -9.06 -0.34
C ALA A 124 11.25 -9.11 0.51
N ARG A 125 12.12 -8.09 0.41
CA ARG A 125 13.34 -7.93 1.22
C ARG A 125 13.01 -7.52 2.66
N SER A 126 11.87 -6.88 2.89
CA SER A 126 11.39 -6.50 4.21
C SER A 126 10.69 -7.68 4.92
N TYR A 127 10.24 -7.45 6.14
CA TYR A 127 9.63 -8.48 6.99
C TYR A 127 8.10 -8.41 6.95
N MET A 128 7.44 -9.44 7.50
CA MET A 128 6.00 -9.39 7.78
C MET A 128 5.76 -8.70 9.12
N PRO A 129 4.60 -8.05 9.31
CA PRO A 129 4.19 -7.53 10.62
C PRO A 129 4.29 -8.60 11.71
N GLY A 130 4.82 -8.25 12.89
CA GLY A 130 5.02 -9.16 14.02
C GLY A 130 6.38 -9.86 14.05
N GLN A 131 7.33 -9.45 13.20
CA GLN A 131 8.69 -9.99 13.21
C GLN A 131 9.72 -9.05 13.87
N ASP A 132 9.29 -7.96 14.50
CA ASP A 132 10.13 -6.95 15.15
C ASP A 132 11.22 -6.38 14.22
N ARG A 133 10.85 -6.10 12.98
CA ARG A 133 11.73 -5.63 11.90
C ARG A 133 10.97 -4.68 10.98
N LEU A 134 11.69 -4.15 10.00
CA LEU A 134 11.13 -3.31 8.95
C LEU A 134 10.01 -4.00 8.17
N VAL A 135 8.85 -3.37 8.13
CA VAL A 135 7.76 -3.66 7.19
C VAL A 135 7.72 -2.53 6.16
N TYR A 136 8.09 -2.82 4.91
CA TYR A 136 8.16 -1.81 3.86
C TYR A 136 7.07 -2.04 2.82
N ILE A 137 6.22 -1.04 2.60
CA ILE A 137 5.09 -1.10 1.67
C ILE A 137 5.20 0.04 0.66
N ALA A 138 5.26 -0.32 -0.62
CA ALA A 138 5.25 0.63 -1.73
C ALA A 138 3.89 0.68 -2.43
N GLY A 139 3.55 1.83 -3.01
CA GLY A 139 2.34 1.98 -3.80
C GLY A 139 2.45 3.12 -4.80
N HIS A 140 1.65 3.02 -5.88
CA HIS A 140 1.55 4.07 -6.88
C HIS A 140 0.97 5.36 -6.31
N ARG A 141 1.41 6.49 -6.87
CA ARG A 141 0.93 7.82 -6.48
C ARG A 141 0.00 8.48 -7.50
N THR A 142 0.00 8.00 -8.75
CA THR A 142 -0.72 8.64 -9.87
C THR A 142 -1.49 7.68 -10.78
N THR A 143 -1.24 6.37 -10.70
CA THR A 143 -1.84 5.34 -11.56
C THR A 143 -2.32 4.16 -10.73
N TYR A 144 -3.11 3.26 -11.31
CA TYR A 144 -3.55 2.01 -10.69
C TYR A 144 -4.23 2.23 -9.34
N LEU A 145 -5.32 3.03 -9.33
CA LEU A 145 -6.03 3.53 -8.14
C LEU A 145 -5.17 4.37 -7.20
N ALA A 146 -3.94 4.67 -7.59
CA ALA A 146 -3.01 5.54 -6.86
C ALA A 146 -3.13 5.43 -5.33
N PRO A 147 -2.91 4.24 -4.72
CA PRO A 147 -3.17 3.98 -3.31
C PRO A 147 -2.52 5.01 -2.38
N PHE A 148 -1.42 5.58 -2.81
CA PHE A 148 -0.69 6.60 -2.05
C PHE A 148 -0.69 7.97 -2.72
N SER A 149 -1.77 8.31 -3.47
CA SER A 149 -1.95 9.64 -4.08
C SER A 149 -1.80 10.77 -3.07
N HIS A 150 -2.35 10.58 -1.88
CA HIS A 150 -2.36 11.54 -0.77
C HIS A 150 -1.48 11.10 0.42
N ILE A 151 -0.40 10.39 0.17
CA ILE A 151 0.51 9.92 1.24
C ILE A 151 1.07 11.08 2.08
N ASP A 152 1.23 12.26 1.48
CA ASP A 152 1.65 13.51 2.11
C ASP A 152 0.58 14.16 2.99
N ALA A 153 -0.67 13.72 2.93
CA ALA A 153 -1.74 14.14 3.83
C ALA A 153 -1.76 13.36 5.15
N ILE A 154 -1.05 12.23 5.25
CA ILE A 154 -0.88 11.50 6.50
C ILE A 154 -0.10 12.41 7.46
N ARG A 155 -0.51 12.47 8.73
CA ARG A 155 0.09 13.34 9.76
C ARG A 155 0.65 12.51 10.89
N ASP A 156 1.59 13.06 11.62
CA ASP A 156 2.06 12.47 12.87
C ASP A 156 0.87 12.23 13.80
N GLY A 157 0.80 11.01 14.32
CA GLY A 157 -0.32 10.55 15.13
C GLY A 157 -1.42 9.80 14.40
N ASP A 158 -1.50 9.85 13.07
CA ASP A 158 -2.49 9.08 12.31
C ASP A 158 -2.24 7.59 12.40
N PHE A 159 -3.33 6.81 12.38
CA PHE A 159 -3.29 5.37 12.49
C PHE A 159 -3.27 4.71 11.11
N ILE A 160 -2.42 3.68 11.00
CA ILE A 160 -2.31 2.78 9.85
C ILE A 160 -2.56 1.37 10.37
N ARG A 161 -3.54 0.67 9.80
CA ARG A 161 -3.87 -0.70 10.20
C ARG A 161 -3.50 -1.68 9.10
N LEU A 162 -2.78 -2.73 9.48
CA LEU A 162 -2.49 -3.88 8.64
C LEU A 162 -3.25 -5.08 9.18
N GLU A 163 -4.19 -5.62 8.40
CA GLU A 163 -4.98 -6.81 8.74
C GLU A 163 -4.36 -8.01 8.02
N MET A 164 -3.67 -8.86 8.77
CA MET A 164 -3.03 -10.08 8.27
C MET A 164 -3.87 -11.31 8.66
N PRO A 165 -3.75 -12.46 8.00
CA PRO A 165 -4.50 -13.68 8.38
C PRO A 165 -4.29 -14.13 9.83
N TYR A 166 -3.12 -13.86 10.42
CA TYR A 166 -2.74 -14.28 11.77
C TYR A 166 -2.95 -13.22 12.86
N ALA A 167 -2.95 -11.92 12.51
CA ALA A 167 -3.15 -10.82 13.46
C ALA A 167 -3.48 -9.52 12.75
N THR A 168 -4.05 -8.56 13.48
CA THR A 168 -4.19 -7.16 13.07
C THR A 168 -3.17 -6.31 13.81
N PHE A 169 -2.46 -5.46 13.07
CA PHE A 169 -1.41 -4.58 13.57
C PHE A 169 -1.84 -3.13 13.39
N VAL A 170 -1.69 -2.33 14.44
CA VAL A 170 -1.98 -0.90 14.42
C VAL A 170 -0.69 -0.12 14.60
N TYR A 171 -0.38 0.70 13.62
CA TYR A 171 0.79 1.58 13.63
C TYR A 171 0.33 3.03 13.76
N ARG A 172 1.21 3.88 14.29
CA ARG A 172 1.01 5.31 14.42
C ARG A 172 2.12 6.05 13.70
N ALA A 173 1.79 6.88 12.72
CA ALA A 173 2.74 7.70 11.97
C ALA A 173 3.47 8.67 12.92
N PHE A 174 4.77 8.90 12.68
CA PHE A 174 5.59 9.77 13.53
C PHE A 174 6.66 10.58 12.78
N MET A 175 6.92 10.29 11.52
CA MET A 175 7.96 10.98 10.75
C MET A 175 7.71 10.85 9.25
N HIS A 176 8.14 11.86 8.51
CA HIS A 176 8.10 11.90 7.05
C HIS A 176 9.48 12.24 6.49
N ARG A 177 9.86 11.65 5.37
CA ARG A 177 11.09 11.98 4.66
C ARG A 177 10.89 11.95 3.16
N VAL A 178 11.63 12.81 2.46
CA VAL A 178 11.82 12.71 1.00
C VAL A 178 13.25 12.28 0.76
N VAL A 179 13.45 11.21 0.02
CA VAL A 179 14.76 10.63 -0.29
C VAL A 179 14.93 10.48 -1.80
N ALA A 180 16.17 10.40 -2.28
CA ALA A 180 16.42 10.10 -3.69
C ALA A 180 15.84 8.74 -4.07
N ALA A 181 15.41 8.56 -5.33
CA ALA A 181 14.83 7.30 -5.80
C ALA A 181 15.82 6.11 -5.70
N SER A 182 17.12 6.39 -5.70
CA SER A 182 18.21 5.42 -5.57
C SER A 182 18.63 5.15 -4.13
N ASP A 183 18.05 5.85 -3.13
CA ASP A 183 18.44 5.68 -1.73
C ASP A 183 17.90 4.35 -1.18
N MET A 184 18.78 3.36 -1.09
CA MET A 184 18.47 2.04 -0.54
C MET A 184 18.58 1.98 1.00
N SER A 185 18.97 3.07 1.65
CA SER A 185 19.06 3.12 3.13
C SER A 185 17.70 2.93 3.81
N VAL A 186 16.62 3.29 3.13
CA VAL A 186 15.22 3.06 3.55
C VAL A 186 14.87 1.58 3.75
N LEU A 187 15.64 0.66 3.19
CA LEU A 187 15.45 -0.78 3.38
C LEU A 187 16.30 -1.36 4.52
N ARG A 188 17.03 -0.53 5.26
CA ARG A 188 17.75 -1.00 6.44
C ARG A 188 16.78 -1.29 7.57
N SER A 189 16.71 -2.56 7.97
CA SER A 189 15.83 -2.98 9.04
C SER A 189 16.44 -2.65 10.41
N PRO A 190 15.75 -1.84 11.23
CA PRO A 190 16.14 -1.67 12.62
C PRO A 190 15.86 -2.95 13.42
N MET A 191 16.28 -2.98 14.69
CA MET A 191 16.08 -4.10 15.61
C MET A 191 14.71 -4.01 16.34
N HIS A 192 13.79 -3.23 15.82
CA HIS A 192 12.40 -3.08 16.30
C HIS A 192 11.46 -2.94 15.11
N GLU A 193 10.18 -3.14 15.32
CA GLU A 193 9.20 -3.05 14.25
C GLU A 193 8.90 -1.60 13.88
N VAL A 194 9.11 -1.28 12.61
CA VAL A 194 8.71 -0.02 11.98
C VAL A 194 8.04 -0.31 10.65
N LEU A 195 6.96 0.41 10.39
CA LEU A 195 6.30 0.42 9.08
C LEU A 195 6.78 1.63 8.29
N GLU A 196 7.22 1.39 7.06
CA GLU A 196 7.53 2.42 6.07
C GLU A 196 6.56 2.32 4.90
N LEU A 197 5.86 3.42 4.61
CA LEU A 197 5.03 3.56 3.41
C LEU A 197 5.77 4.42 2.40
N GLN A 198 5.86 3.96 1.15
CA GLN A 198 6.60 4.65 0.10
C GLN A 198 5.74 4.94 -1.12
N ALA A 199 5.83 6.16 -1.64
CA ALA A 199 5.32 6.56 -2.94
C ALA A 199 6.31 7.39 -3.74
N CYS A 200 6.11 7.46 -5.05
CA CYS A 200 6.89 8.34 -5.94
C CYS A 200 6.71 9.83 -5.59
N HIS A 201 7.79 10.61 -5.69
CA HIS A 201 7.80 12.05 -5.45
C HIS A 201 8.79 12.77 -6.40
N PRO A 202 8.48 14.00 -6.92
CA PRO A 202 7.14 14.59 -6.98
C PRO A 202 6.16 13.74 -7.79
N ARG A 203 4.85 14.06 -7.71
CA ARG A 203 3.83 13.41 -8.57
C ARG A 203 4.24 13.56 -10.04
N PHE A 204 4.08 12.49 -10.84
CA PHE A 204 4.41 12.39 -12.26
C PHE A 204 5.91 12.33 -12.62
N PHE A 205 6.83 12.85 -11.79
CA PHE A 205 8.27 12.88 -12.12
C PHE A 205 9.09 11.77 -11.45
N ALA A 206 8.67 11.30 -10.28
CA ALA A 206 9.24 10.12 -9.59
C ALA A 206 10.76 10.15 -9.34
N THR A 207 11.38 11.33 -9.31
CA THR A 207 12.84 11.49 -9.06
C THR A 207 13.25 11.15 -7.64
N HIS A 208 12.30 11.22 -6.72
CA HIS A 208 12.45 10.93 -5.28
C HIS A 208 11.38 9.95 -4.81
N ARG A 209 11.45 9.61 -3.52
CA ARG A 209 10.46 8.83 -2.81
C ARG A 209 9.98 9.59 -1.58
N TYR A 210 8.68 9.67 -1.38
CA TYR A 210 8.07 10.15 -0.15
C TYR A 210 7.86 8.96 0.77
N ILE A 211 8.40 9.03 1.98
CA ILE A 211 8.35 7.96 2.97
C ILE A 211 7.60 8.46 4.19
N VAL A 212 6.64 7.67 4.67
CA VAL A 212 5.98 7.83 5.97
C VAL A 212 6.45 6.71 6.89
N TYR A 213 6.96 7.07 8.05
CA TYR A 213 7.38 6.14 9.09
C TYR A 213 6.30 6.02 10.15
N ALA A 214 5.99 4.80 10.55
CA ALA A 214 5.01 4.54 11.60
C ALA A 214 5.51 3.45 12.56
N LYS A 215 5.35 3.69 13.87
CA LYS A 215 5.69 2.74 14.92
C LYS A 215 4.50 1.85 15.26
N LEU A 216 4.75 0.58 15.54
CA LEU A 216 3.73 -0.34 16.03
C LEU A 216 3.22 0.14 17.41
N THR A 217 1.90 0.15 17.60
CA THR A 217 1.27 0.56 18.87
C THR A 217 0.50 -0.56 19.53
N SER A 218 -0.15 -1.43 18.74
CA SER A 218 -0.88 -2.57 19.28
C SER A 218 -0.98 -3.70 18.26
N VAL A 219 -1.15 -4.90 18.77
CA VAL A 219 -1.38 -6.13 18.02
C VAL A 219 -2.64 -6.80 18.54
N LEU A 220 -3.52 -7.21 17.65
CA LEU A 220 -4.67 -8.07 17.94
C LEU A 220 -4.45 -9.42 17.24
N PRO A 221 -3.99 -10.45 17.95
CA PRO A 221 -3.86 -11.79 17.41
C PRO A 221 -5.21 -12.34 16.96
N ARG A 222 -5.22 -13.17 15.94
CA ARG A 222 -6.46 -13.79 15.48
C ARG A 222 -7.05 -14.70 16.55
N GLY A 223 -8.25 -14.34 17.02
CA GLY A 223 -8.92 -15.04 18.12
C GLY A 223 -8.26 -14.84 19.50
N GLY A 224 -7.29 -13.95 19.62
CA GLY A 224 -6.61 -13.56 20.86
C GLY A 224 -7.16 -12.26 21.47
N VAL A 225 -6.43 -11.74 22.45
CA VAL A 225 -6.72 -10.47 23.13
C VAL A 225 -5.73 -9.40 22.64
N PRO A 226 -6.17 -8.16 22.41
CA PRO A 226 -5.26 -7.09 22.04
C PRO A 226 -4.17 -6.85 23.08
N TYR A 227 -2.93 -6.65 22.63
CA TYR A 227 -1.84 -6.24 23.50
C TYR A 227 -1.07 -5.03 22.92
N PRO A 228 -0.51 -4.16 23.79
CA PRO A 228 0.32 -3.07 23.34
C PRO A 228 1.64 -3.61 22.76
N ALA A 229 2.16 -2.93 21.73
CA ALA A 229 3.52 -3.16 21.29
C ALA A 229 4.49 -2.85 22.45
N GLU A 230 5.60 -3.59 22.52
CA GLU A 230 6.68 -3.15 23.40
C GLU A 230 7.20 -1.82 22.86
N THR A 231 7.03 -0.76 23.66
CA THR A 231 7.84 0.43 23.44
C THR A 231 9.27 -0.04 23.61
N ALA A 232 10.11 0.10 22.55
CA ALA A 232 11.53 -0.01 22.73
C ALA A 232 11.86 0.88 23.93
N SER A 233 12.19 0.25 25.07
CA SER A 233 12.60 0.95 26.27
C SER A 233 13.71 1.86 25.82
N ALA A 234 13.61 3.16 26.12
CA ALA A 234 14.67 4.10 25.97
C ALA A 234 15.84 3.56 26.82
N ALA A 235 16.66 2.72 26.20
CA ALA A 235 17.98 2.41 26.70
C ALA A 235 18.81 3.65 26.40
N GLY A 236 19.16 4.34 27.46
CA GLY A 236 19.88 5.59 27.54
C GLY A 236 21.22 5.64 26.81
#